data_a4a9ed5941abc55008d3ae320ae9b631
#
_entry.id   a4a9ed5941abc55008d3ae320ae9b631
#
_cell.length_a   1.000
_cell.length_b   1.000
_cell.length_c   1.000
_cell.angle_alpha   90.00
_cell.angle_beta   90.00
_cell.angle_gamma   90.00
#
_symmetry.space_group_name_H-M   'P 1'
#
loop_
_entity.id
_entity.type
_entity.pdbx_description
1 polymer ?
#
loop_
_entity_poly.entity_id
_entity_poly.type
_entity_poly.pdbx_seq_one_letter_code
_entity_poly.pdbx_strand_id
1 'polypeptide(L)'
;MKVVIAGQYKSGTTAILTKIRAVMPPSTLVLFEPRRYEPSAAGDVLAKVLIDSPGHVDFASFEGFDKKILIVRDPRDNLVSRILYRIFEEQDLCCDDDKVGQFVALLRQKEADPKSVSLLELIRLFNRLKGLDTLGRLSNRGNRGLEFHGEHPDYFVYHYEDLVQSAFAPLESYLGLRLQTGPATVDFTVARVTRTKGSGDWRNWFLEPDVEFFRPHFEPYMQRYSYGADWKPAENPIIRPDHASEYVLKLVREKRSQVQTAI
;
A
#
# COMPACT_ATOMS: atom_id res chain seq x y z
N MET A 1 -22.46 -9.73 -10.65
CA MET A 1 -22.01 -8.42 -10.08
C MET A 1 -20.56 -8.17 -10.46
N LYS A 2 -20.27 -6.98 -10.98
CA LYS A 2 -18.91 -6.54 -11.32
C LYS A 2 -18.41 -5.53 -10.29
N VAL A 3 -17.29 -5.81 -9.65
CA VAL A 3 -16.70 -4.95 -8.61
C VAL A 3 -15.30 -4.55 -9.03
N VAL A 4 -14.98 -3.25 -9.01
CA VAL A 4 -13.62 -2.73 -9.18
C VAL A 4 -13.13 -2.07 -7.90
N ILE A 5 -11.91 -2.40 -7.49
CA ILE A 5 -11.20 -1.84 -6.35
C ILE A 5 -10.04 -1.03 -6.89
N ALA A 6 -10.08 0.28 -6.72
CA ALA A 6 -8.99 1.19 -7.03
C ALA A 6 -8.29 1.66 -5.76
N GLY A 7 -7.02 1.93 -5.82
CA GLY A 7 -6.28 2.49 -4.71
C GLY A 7 -4.81 2.66 -5.02
N GLN A 8 -4.14 3.40 -4.18
CA GLN A 8 -2.69 3.57 -4.29
C GLN A 8 -1.96 2.30 -3.89
N TYR A 9 -0.77 2.14 -4.39
CA TYR A 9 0.13 1.08 -3.96
C TYR A 9 0.31 1.10 -2.43
N LYS A 10 0.18 -0.05 -1.77
CA LYS A 10 0.24 -0.21 -0.30
C LYS A 10 -0.94 0.41 0.48
N SER A 11 -2.02 0.77 -0.17
CA SER A 11 -3.25 1.21 0.52
C SER A 11 -4.16 0.08 0.99
N GLY A 12 -3.80 -1.19 0.77
CA GLY A 12 -4.60 -2.34 1.20
C GLY A 12 -5.53 -2.91 0.11
N THR A 13 -5.36 -2.52 -1.15
CA THR A 13 -6.15 -3.03 -2.30
C THR A 13 -6.18 -4.56 -2.39
N THR A 14 -5.08 -5.23 -2.08
CA THR A 14 -5.03 -6.71 -2.07
C THR A 14 -5.78 -7.30 -0.88
N ALA A 15 -5.73 -6.67 0.28
CA ALA A 15 -6.43 -7.16 1.47
C ALA A 15 -7.95 -7.10 1.29
N ILE A 16 -8.47 -5.98 0.77
CA ILE A 16 -9.90 -5.85 0.49
C ILE A 16 -10.34 -6.76 -0.66
N LEU A 17 -9.52 -6.92 -1.72
CA LEU A 17 -9.78 -7.90 -2.80
C LEU A 17 -10.00 -9.29 -2.22
N THR A 18 -9.10 -9.75 -1.35
CA THR A 18 -9.18 -11.09 -0.73
C THR A 18 -10.44 -11.24 0.12
N LYS A 19 -10.81 -10.20 0.88
CA LYS A 19 -12.04 -10.20 1.68
C LYS A 19 -13.31 -10.31 0.83
N ILE A 20 -13.41 -9.54 -0.23
CA ILE A 20 -14.57 -9.58 -1.15
C ILE A 20 -14.58 -10.90 -1.92
N ARG A 21 -13.42 -11.37 -2.39
CA ARG A 21 -13.32 -12.65 -3.11
C ARG A 21 -13.84 -13.83 -2.29
N ALA A 22 -13.61 -13.84 -0.99
CA ALA A 22 -14.02 -14.92 -0.09
C ALA A 22 -15.55 -15.10 0.01
N VAL A 23 -16.33 -14.08 -0.35
CA VAL A 23 -17.81 -14.08 -0.26
C VAL A 23 -18.50 -14.01 -1.62
N MET A 24 -17.74 -13.83 -2.70
CA MET A 24 -18.26 -13.90 -4.06
C MET A 24 -18.32 -15.36 -4.57
N PRO A 25 -19.17 -15.65 -5.58
CA PRO A 25 -19.26 -16.99 -6.16
C PRO A 25 -17.88 -17.55 -6.58
N PRO A 26 -17.64 -18.86 -6.47
CA PRO A 26 -16.39 -19.47 -6.92
C PRO A 26 -16.04 -19.21 -8.39
N SER A 27 -17.05 -19.05 -9.24
CA SER A 27 -16.94 -18.74 -10.68
C SER A 27 -16.54 -17.29 -11.00
N THR A 28 -16.38 -16.42 -9.98
CA THR A 28 -16.00 -15.01 -10.17
C THR A 28 -14.65 -14.91 -10.86
N LEU A 29 -14.60 -14.17 -11.97
CA LEU A 29 -13.35 -13.82 -12.63
C LEU A 29 -12.59 -12.79 -11.79
N VAL A 30 -11.37 -13.12 -11.36
CA VAL A 30 -10.51 -12.21 -10.61
C VAL A 30 -9.44 -11.62 -11.53
N LEU A 31 -9.42 -10.30 -11.62
CA LEU A 31 -8.44 -9.53 -12.41
C LEU A 31 -7.49 -8.78 -11.48
N PHE A 32 -6.23 -9.16 -11.49
CA PHE A 32 -5.20 -8.58 -10.64
C PHE A 32 -4.35 -7.58 -11.42
N GLU A 33 -4.54 -6.30 -11.16
CA GLU A 33 -3.83 -5.17 -11.79
C GLU A 33 -3.95 -5.13 -13.33
N PRO A 34 -5.15 -5.36 -13.90
CA PRO A 34 -5.33 -5.27 -15.34
C PRO A 34 -5.15 -3.81 -15.80
N ARG A 35 -4.61 -3.63 -16.99
CA ARG A 35 -4.50 -2.29 -17.62
C ARG A 35 -5.85 -1.78 -18.13
N ARG A 36 -6.72 -2.68 -18.53
CA ARG A 36 -8.10 -2.41 -18.94
C ARG A 36 -8.98 -3.63 -18.67
N TYR A 37 -10.25 -3.43 -18.61
CA TYR A 37 -11.23 -4.52 -18.63
C TYR A 37 -11.68 -4.82 -20.07
N GLU A 38 -11.62 -6.07 -20.45
CA GLU A 38 -12.25 -6.56 -21.68
C GLU A 38 -13.49 -7.37 -21.30
N PRO A 39 -14.66 -7.07 -21.92
CA PRO A 39 -15.89 -7.80 -21.63
C PRO A 39 -15.68 -9.30 -21.82
N SER A 40 -16.12 -10.07 -20.83
CA SER A 40 -16.01 -11.52 -20.82
C SER A 40 -17.39 -12.15 -20.58
N ALA A 41 -17.54 -13.45 -20.88
CA ALA A 41 -18.74 -14.21 -20.58
C ALA A 41 -18.95 -14.44 -19.07
N ALA A 42 -18.01 -14.06 -18.22
CA ALA A 42 -18.14 -14.19 -16.77
C ALA A 42 -19.26 -13.27 -16.25
N GLY A 43 -20.20 -13.84 -15.49
CA GLY A 43 -21.28 -13.08 -14.86
C GLY A 43 -20.78 -12.17 -13.73
N ASP A 44 -19.85 -12.69 -12.92
CA ASP A 44 -19.26 -11.97 -11.79
C ASP A 44 -17.78 -11.66 -12.07
N VAL A 45 -17.35 -10.42 -11.78
CA VAL A 45 -15.98 -9.96 -11.98
C VAL A 45 -15.52 -9.18 -10.75
N LEU A 46 -14.34 -9.47 -10.28
CA LEU A 46 -13.66 -8.72 -9.21
C LEU A 46 -12.31 -8.24 -9.70
N ALA A 47 -12.18 -6.95 -9.98
CA ALA A 47 -10.94 -6.32 -10.45
C ALA A 47 -10.26 -5.51 -9.34
N LYS A 48 -8.93 -5.55 -9.30
CA LYS A 48 -8.11 -4.67 -8.46
C LYS A 48 -7.16 -3.90 -9.36
N VAL A 49 -7.18 -2.58 -9.28
CA VAL A 49 -6.33 -1.67 -10.06
C VAL A 49 -5.55 -0.72 -9.17
N LEU A 50 -4.37 -0.33 -9.61
CA LEU A 50 -3.53 0.65 -8.91
C LEU A 50 -3.58 2.00 -9.65
N ILE A 51 -3.97 3.06 -8.95
CA ILE A 51 -4.08 4.42 -9.51
C ILE A 51 -2.72 5.08 -9.74
N ASP A 52 -1.66 4.56 -9.10
CA ASP A 52 -0.28 5.04 -9.22
C ASP A 52 0.67 4.04 -9.89
N SER A 53 0.13 3.10 -10.65
CA SER A 53 0.92 2.16 -11.44
C SER A 53 1.72 2.87 -12.53
N PRO A 54 2.95 2.43 -12.85
CA PRO A 54 3.75 3.02 -13.93
C PRO A 54 3.18 2.78 -15.33
N GLY A 55 2.13 1.96 -15.48
CA GLY A 55 1.38 1.77 -16.73
C GLY A 55 0.07 2.53 -16.68
N HIS A 56 -0.36 3.08 -17.82
CA HIS A 56 -1.66 3.73 -17.90
C HIS A 56 -2.77 2.69 -17.72
N VAL A 57 -3.65 2.91 -16.74
CA VAL A 57 -4.87 2.12 -16.57
C VAL A 57 -5.99 2.85 -17.31
N ASP A 58 -6.68 2.15 -18.18
CA ASP A 58 -7.88 2.64 -18.86
C ASP A 58 -9.08 2.49 -17.90
N PHE A 59 -9.31 3.51 -17.08
CA PHE A 59 -10.40 3.52 -16.10
C PHE A 59 -11.78 3.59 -16.78
N ALA A 60 -11.89 4.11 -17.99
CA ALA A 60 -13.14 4.14 -18.76
C ALA A 60 -13.66 2.70 -19.02
N SER A 61 -12.77 1.73 -19.18
CA SER A 61 -13.16 0.32 -19.34
C SER A 61 -13.92 -0.28 -18.15
N PHE A 62 -13.82 0.36 -16.96
CA PHE A 62 -14.50 -0.06 -15.74
C PHE A 62 -15.79 0.72 -15.44
N GLU A 63 -16.20 1.67 -16.29
CA GLU A 63 -17.39 2.48 -16.06
C GLU A 63 -18.66 1.67 -15.88
N GLY A 64 -18.81 0.55 -16.61
CA GLY A 64 -19.94 -0.37 -16.50
C GLY A 64 -19.91 -1.34 -15.32
N PHE A 65 -19.03 -1.13 -14.33
CA PHE A 65 -19.00 -1.95 -13.12
C PHE A 65 -20.08 -1.53 -12.13
N ASP A 66 -20.74 -2.51 -11.51
CA ASP A 66 -21.86 -2.28 -10.58
C ASP A 66 -21.42 -1.61 -9.28
N LYS A 67 -20.20 -1.93 -8.84
CA LYS A 67 -19.60 -1.42 -7.61
C LYS A 67 -18.17 -0.96 -7.84
N LYS A 68 -17.88 0.27 -7.44
CA LYS A 68 -16.59 0.93 -7.61
C LYS A 68 -16.08 1.39 -6.24
N ILE A 69 -14.95 0.89 -5.80
CA ILE A 69 -14.39 1.15 -4.47
C ILE A 69 -13.06 1.86 -4.62
N LEU A 70 -12.89 3.00 -3.96
CA LEU A 70 -11.61 3.65 -3.76
C LEU A 70 -11.14 3.38 -2.33
N ILE A 71 -10.12 2.53 -2.18
CA ILE A 71 -9.51 2.34 -0.86
C ILE A 71 -8.43 3.39 -0.63
N VAL A 72 -8.60 4.14 0.45
CA VAL A 72 -7.68 5.17 0.93
C VAL A 72 -6.96 4.70 2.19
N ARG A 73 -5.79 5.25 2.47
CA ARG A 73 -5.00 4.95 3.66
C ARG A 73 -4.29 6.21 4.13
N ASP A 74 -4.07 6.34 5.46
CA ASP A 74 -3.22 7.39 6.00
C ASP A 74 -1.90 7.47 5.21
N PRO A 75 -1.60 8.62 4.55
CA PRO A 75 -0.44 8.74 3.66
C PRO A 75 0.89 8.56 4.40
N ARG A 76 0.92 8.81 5.70
CA ARG A 76 2.09 8.62 6.57
C ARG A 76 2.41 7.14 6.77
N ASP A 77 1.40 6.33 7.09
CA ASP A 77 1.53 4.86 7.19
C ASP A 77 1.78 4.21 5.82
N ASN A 78 1.17 4.76 4.77
CA ASN A 78 1.41 4.32 3.40
C ASN A 78 2.88 4.53 3.00
N LEU A 79 3.45 5.70 3.33
CA LEU A 79 4.85 6.02 3.04
C LEU A 79 5.82 5.06 3.72
N VAL A 80 5.65 4.78 5.03
CA VAL A 80 6.47 3.79 5.75
C VAL A 80 6.36 2.41 5.10
N SER A 81 5.13 1.97 4.82
CA SER A 81 4.91 0.68 4.16
C SER A 81 5.54 0.62 2.76
N ARG A 82 5.55 1.74 2.06
CA ARG A 82 6.08 1.87 0.71
C ARG A 82 7.60 1.79 0.67
N ILE A 83 8.28 2.56 1.53
CA ILE A 83 9.75 2.60 1.50
C ILE A 83 10.36 1.24 1.87
N LEU A 84 9.78 0.53 2.83
CA LEU A 84 10.24 -0.80 3.22
C LEU A 84 9.97 -1.87 2.14
N TYR A 85 8.91 -1.70 1.35
CA TYR A 85 8.56 -2.65 0.29
C TYR A 85 9.34 -2.40 -1.00
N ARG A 86 9.84 -1.19 -1.22
CA ARG A 86 10.52 -0.82 -2.48
C ARG A 86 11.73 -1.68 -2.81
N ILE A 87 12.44 -2.19 -1.80
CA ILE A 87 13.58 -3.07 -2.03
C ILE A 87 13.19 -4.33 -2.82
N PHE A 88 11.97 -4.84 -2.60
CA PHE A 88 11.43 -5.99 -3.33
C PHE A 88 11.14 -5.69 -4.81
N GLU A 89 10.78 -4.44 -5.12
CA GLU A 89 10.43 -4.03 -6.48
C GLU A 89 11.65 -3.86 -7.38
N GLU A 90 12.78 -3.54 -6.78
CA GLU A 90 14.02 -3.19 -7.49
C GLU A 90 14.97 -4.40 -7.49
N GLN A 91 14.90 -5.21 -8.55
CA GLN A 91 15.66 -6.47 -8.65
C GLN A 91 17.17 -6.27 -8.54
N ASP A 92 17.72 -5.25 -9.19
CA ASP A 92 19.14 -4.89 -9.16
C ASP A 92 19.63 -4.50 -7.76
N LEU A 93 18.76 -3.89 -6.95
CA LEU A 93 19.07 -3.57 -5.57
C LEU A 93 18.90 -4.80 -4.67
N CYS A 94 17.82 -5.55 -4.86
CA CYS A 94 17.51 -6.73 -4.07
C CYS A 94 18.54 -7.87 -4.25
N CYS A 95 19.17 -7.98 -5.44
CA CYS A 95 20.18 -9.01 -5.73
C CYS A 95 21.61 -8.57 -5.40
N ASP A 96 21.84 -7.35 -4.91
CA ASP A 96 23.14 -6.82 -4.53
C ASP A 96 23.29 -6.85 -3.00
N ASP A 97 24.20 -7.71 -2.50
CA ASP A 97 24.38 -7.92 -1.06
C ASP A 97 24.88 -6.67 -0.34
N ASP A 98 25.75 -5.87 -0.98
CA ASP A 98 26.29 -4.65 -0.38
C ASP A 98 25.21 -3.59 -0.23
N LYS A 99 24.36 -3.40 -1.24
CA LYS A 99 23.24 -2.45 -1.20
C LYS A 99 22.19 -2.87 -0.18
N VAL A 100 21.82 -4.14 -0.17
CA VAL A 100 20.91 -4.70 0.85
C VAL A 100 21.51 -4.52 2.23
N GLY A 101 22.81 -4.83 2.41
CA GLY A 101 23.52 -4.68 3.66
C GLY A 101 23.49 -3.24 4.19
N GLN A 102 23.76 -2.25 3.33
CA GLN A 102 23.72 -0.83 3.69
C GLN A 102 22.30 -0.40 4.13
N PHE A 103 21.27 -0.79 3.38
CA PHE A 103 19.90 -0.42 3.72
C PHE A 103 19.44 -1.06 5.04
N VAL A 104 19.75 -2.35 5.24
CA VAL A 104 19.42 -3.09 6.47
C VAL A 104 20.20 -2.56 7.66
N ALA A 105 21.46 -2.16 7.49
CA ALA A 105 22.26 -1.56 8.56
C ALA A 105 21.63 -0.26 9.07
N LEU A 106 21.17 0.63 8.18
CA LEU A 106 20.47 1.85 8.57
C LEU A 106 19.11 1.58 9.24
N LEU A 107 18.39 0.55 8.80
CA LEU A 107 17.16 0.11 9.47
C LEU A 107 17.45 -0.39 10.89
N ARG A 108 18.50 -1.19 11.09
CA ARG A 108 18.90 -1.71 12.41
C ARG A 108 19.34 -0.58 13.34
N GLN A 109 20.01 0.45 12.82
CA GLN A 109 20.32 1.63 13.59
C GLN A 109 19.04 2.31 14.08
N LYS A 110 18.04 2.49 13.17
CA LYS A 110 16.75 3.06 13.52
C LYS A 110 15.94 2.17 14.48
N GLU A 111 16.07 0.85 14.41
CA GLU A 111 15.46 -0.08 15.38
C GLU A 111 16.06 0.05 16.79
N ALA A 112 17.37 0.16 16.86
CA ALA A 112 18.10 0.32 18.14
C ALA A 112 17.82 1.67 18.79
N ASP A 113 17.76 2.73 18.00
CA ASP A 113 17.37 4.08 18.41
C ASP A 113 16.49 4.73 17.34
N PRO A 114 15.16 4.67 17.48
CA PRO A 114 14.24 5.23 16.49
C PRO A 114 14.38 6.73 16.26
N LYS A 115 15.05 7.46 17.18
CA LYS A 115 15.29 8.89 17.05
C LYS A 115 16.59 9.23 16.29
N SER A 116 17.46 8.25 16.06
CA SER A 116 18.78 8.46 15.43
C SER A 116 18.73 8.60 13.91
N VAL A 117 17.68 8.11 13.24
CA VAL A 117 17.56 8.09 11.78
C VAL A 117 16.16 8.54 11.38
N SER A 118 16.05 9.55 10.51
CA SER A 118 14.77 9.99 9.94
C SER A 118 14.30 9.06 8.81
N LEU A 119 13.02 9.10 8.49
CA LEU A 119 12.49 8.41 7.31
C LEU A 119 13.07 9.01 6.02
N LEU A 120 13.31 10.32 6.00
CA LEU A 120 13.98 11.00 4.89
C LEU A 120 15.39 10.46 4.63
N GLU A 121 16.15 10.12 5.68
CA GLU A 121 17.47 9.51 5.51
C GLU A 121 17.40 8.12 4.89
N LEU A 122 16.42 7.30 5.28
CA LEU A 122 16.16 6.01 4.64
C LEU A 122 15.80 6.18 3.16
N ILE A 123 14.97 7.16 2.82
CA ILE A 123 14.60 7.47 1.43
C ILE A 123 15.82 7.95 0.65
N ARG A 124 16.63 8.84 1.22
CA ARG A 124 17.86 9.34 0.59
C ARG A 124 18.89 8.23 0.36
N LEU A 125 19.04 7.32 1.32
CA LEU A 125 19.91 6.16 1.14
C LEU A 125 19.38 5.28 -0.01
N PHE A 126 18.09 4.95 -0.02
CA PHE A 126 17.48 4.19 -1.11
C PHE A 126 17.73 4.86 -2.48
N ASN A 127 17.55 6.19 -2.56
CA ASN A 127 17.78 6.97 -3.77
C ASN A 127 19.24 6.88 -4.24
N ARG A 128 20.22 6.99 -3.33
CA ARG A 128 21.64 6.83 -3.66
C ARG A 128 21.96 5.41 -4.17
N LEU A 129 21.46 4.38 -3.48
CA LEU A 129 21.69 2.98 -3.86
C LEU A 129 21.11 2.65 -5.23
N LYS A 130 20.01 3.29 -5.59
CA LYS A 130 19.31 3.08 -6.85
C LYS A 130 19.76 4.03 -7.98
N GLY A 131 20.41 5.14 -7.66
CA GLY A 131 20.72 6.21 -8.61
C GLY A 131 19.48 6.96 -9.09
N LEU A 132 18.47 7.12 -8.24
CA LEU A 132 17.19 7.76 -8.56
C LEU A 132 16.86 8.83 -7.53
N ASP A 133 16.09 9.85 -7.92
CA ASP A 133 15.39 10.71 -6.98
C ASP A 133 13.90 10.35 -6.95
N THR A 134 13.44 9.84 -5.81
CA THR A 134 12.03 9.44 -5.61
C THR A 134 11.27 10.37 -4.68
N LEU A 135 11.93 11.34 -4.03
CA LEU A 135 11.30 12.23 -3.05
C LEU A 135 10.10 12.99 -3.65
N GLY A 136 10.26 13.60 -4.82
CA GLY A 136 9.18 14.30 -5.50
C GLY A 136 8.00 13.39 -5.85
N ARG A 137 8.25 12.13 -6.21
CA ARG A 137 7.17 11.17 -6.47
C ARG A 137 6.47 10.73 -5.19
N LEU A 138 7.20 10.56 -4.11
CA LEU A 138 6.65 10.13 -2.82
C LEU A 138 5.82 11.25 -2.19
N SER A 139 6.28 12.50 -2.22
CA SER A 139 5.55 13.65 -1.71
C SER A 139 4.27 13.94 -2.53
N ASN A 140 4.30 13.75 -3.85
CA ASN A 140 3.14 14.03 -4.72
C ASN A 140 2.08 12.91 -4.75
N ARG A 141 2.24 11.84 -3.98
CA ARG A 141 1.28 10.71 -4.01
C ARG A 141 -0.11 11.10 -3.51
N GLY A 142 -0.20 11.94 -2.49
CA GLY A 142 -1.47 12.46 -2.00
C GLY A 142 -2.28 13.10 -3.11
N ASN A 143 -1.66 13.96 -3.91
CA ASN A 143 -2.31 14.66 -5.01
C ASN A 143 -2.89 13.70 -6.06
N ARG A 144 -2.17 12.64 -6.43
CA ARG A 144 -2.70 11.62 -7.37
C ARG A 144 -3.96 10.91 -6.87
N GLY A 145 -4.06 10.68 -5.57
CA GLY A 145 -5.28 10.12 -4.98
C GLY A 145 -6.45 11.10 -5.05
N LEU A 146 -6.18 12.38 -4.85
CA LEU A 146 -7.17 13.46 -4.96
C LEU A 146 -7.62 13.67 -6.41
N GLU A 147 -6.68 13.72 -7.35
CA GLU A 147 -6.94 13.83 -8.79
C GLU A 147 -7.84 12.69 -9.26
N PHE A 148 -7.45 11.45 -8.96
CA PHE A 148 -8.26 10.28 -9.30
C PHE A 148 -9.70 10.36 -8.77
N HIS A 149 -9.88 10.72 -7.50
CA HIS A 149 -11.22 10.83 -6.92
C HIS A 149 -11.99 12.03 -7.46
N GLY A 150 -11.32 13.11 -7.88
CA GLY A 150 -11.93 14.23 -8.58
C GLY A 150 -12.46 13.85 -9.96
N GLU A 151 -11.73 13.02 -10.70
CA GLU A 151 -12.12 12.51 -12.02
C GLU A 151 -13.17 11.38 -11.93
N HIS A 152 -13.18 10.63 -10.83
CA HIS A 152 -14.06 9.47 -10.60
C HIS A 152 -14.82 9.60 -9.28
N PRO A 153 -15.74 10.58 -9.13
CA PRO A 153 -16.43 10.87 -7.87
C PRO A 153 -17.46 9.80 -7.46
N ASP A 154 -17.78 8.88 -8.36
CA ASP A 154 -18.72 7.77 -8.16
C ASP A 154 -18.09 6.56 -7.43
N TYR A 155 -16.79 6.60 -7.16
CA TYR A 155 -16.15 5.58 -6.36
C TYR A 155 -16.50 5.73 -4.88
N PHE A 156 -16.99 4.66 -4.28
CA PHE A 156 -17.22 4.58 -2.84
C PHE A 156 -15.88 4.57 -2.08
N VAL A 157 -15.65 5.59 -1.26
CA VAL A 157 -14.43 5.70 -0.45
C VAL A 157 -14.51 4.75 0.74
N TYR A 158 -13.49 3.90 0.90
CA TYR A 158 -13.35 3.02 2.04
C TYR A 158 -11.95 3.14 2.64
N HIS A 159 -11.88 3.30 3.96
CA HIS A 159 -10.61 3.48 4.65
C HIS A 159 -9.94 2.14 4.94
N TYR A 160 -8.63 2.06 4.71
CA TYR A 160 -7.82 0.90 5.10
C TYR A 160 -7.90 0.63 6.61
N GLU A 161 -8.00 1.67 7.39
CA GLU A 161 -8.10 1.64 8.85
C GLU A 161 -9.38 0.90 9.29
N ASP A 162 -10.50 1.14 8.61
CA ASP A 162 -11.75 0.40 8.83
C ASP A 162 -11.61 -1.09 8.48
N LEU A 163 -10.87 -1.39 7.39
CA LEU A 163 -10.58 -2.77 7.00
C LEU A 163 -9.80 -3.52 8.09
N VAL A 164 -8.79 -2.86 8.69
CA VAL A 164 -7.94 -3.46 9.72
C VAL A 164 -8.70 -3.67 11.03
N GLN A 165 -9.59 -2.73 11.36
CA GLN A 165 -10.46 -2.77 12.53
C GLN A 165 -11.68 -3.67 12.35
N SER A 166 -11.85 -4.27 11.16
CA SER A 166 -13.03 -5.07 10.80
C SER A 166 -14.35 -4.27 10.86
N ALA A 167 -14.30 -2.96 10.63
CA ALA A 167 -15.46 -2.06 10.53
C ALA A 167 -16.09 -2.15 9.14
N PHE A 168 -16.67 -3.31 8.80
CA PHE A 168 -17.15 -3.60 7.45
C PHE A 168 -18.53 -3.05 7.13
N ALA A 169 -19.32 -2.63 8.11
CA ALA A 169 -20.73 -2.27 7.93
C ALA A 169 -21.00 -1.29 6.76
N PRO A 170 -20.24 -0.18 6.57
CA PRO A 170 -20.43 0.71 5.43
C PRO A 170 -20.16 0.03 4.09
N LEU A 171 -19.09 -0.78 4.01
CA LEU A 171 -18.71 -1.51 2.81
C LEU A 171 -19.71 -2.62 2.49
N GLU A 172 -20.17 -3.36 3.49
CA GLU A 172 -21.21 -4.39 3.35
C GLU A 172 -22.52 -3.81 2.83
N SER A 173 -22.95 -2.67 3.38
CA SER A 173 -24.14 -1.96 2.92
C SER A 173 -23.99 -1.52 1.46
N TYR A 174 -22.82 -0.97 1.10
CA TYR A 174 -22.54 -0.56 -0.28
C TYR A 174 -22.53 -1.75 -1.26
N LEU A 175 -21.87 -2.85 -0.89
CA LEU A 175 -21.75 -4.03 -1.75
C LEU A 175 -23.03 -4.88 -1.82
N GLY A 176 -23.87 -4.84 -0.80
CA GLY A 176 -24.96 -5.79 -0.60
C GLY A 176 -24.46 -7.20 -0.23
N LEU A 177 -23.26 -7.31 0.34
CA LEU A 177 -22.61 -8.57 0.73
C LEU A 177 -22.27 -8.55 2.22
N ARG A 178 -22.19 -9.71 2.85
CA ARG A 178 -21.68 -9.86 4.23
C ARG A 178 -20.25 -10.35 4.19
N LEU A 179 -19.33 -9.55 4.75
CA LEU A 179 -17.91 -9.88 4.80
C LEU A 179 -17.57 -10.67 6.06
N GLN A 180 -16.71 -11.68 5.91
CA GLN A 180 -16.29 -12.49 7.05
C GLN A 180 -15.30 -11.71 7.95
N THR A 181 -15.50 -11.77 9.26
CA THR A 181 -14.64 -11.11 10.25
C THR A 181 -13.29 -11.80 10.49
N GLY A 182 -13.14 -13.06 10.10
CA GLY A 182 -11.89 -13.81 10.24
C GLY A 182 -10.78 -13.42 9.26
N PRO A 183 -9.55 -13.95 9.43
CA PRO A 183 -8.51 -13.80 8.42
C PRO A 183 -8.99 -14.45 7.13
N ALA A 184 -9.08 -13.66 6.04
CA ALA A 184 -9.26 -14.25 4.73
C ALA A 184 -8.05 -15.15 4.45
N THR A 185 -8.28 -16.34 3.90
CA THR A 185 -7.22 -17.19 3.36
C THR A 185 -6.53 -16.41 2.25
N VAL A 186 -5.43 -15.76 2.58
CA VAL A 186 -4.64 -15.01 1.62
C VAL A 186 -3.88 -16.04 0.80
N ASP A 187 -4.04 -16.02 -0.51
CA ASP A 187 -3.19 -16.79 -1.40
C ASP A 187 -1.72 -16.54 -1.03
N PHE A 188 -0.90 -17.59 -0.96
CA PHE A 188 0.51 -17.52 -0.57
C PHE A 188 1.28 -16.46 -1.37
N THR A 189 0.89 -16.20 -2.62
CA THR A 189 1.50 -15.21 -3.50
C THR A 189 1.36 -13.76 -3.00
N VAL A 190 0.36 -13.48 -2.14
CA VAL A 190 0.10 -12.14 -1.59
C VAL A 190 0.39 -12.01 -0.08
N ALA A 191 0.72 -13.11 0.60
CA ALA A 191 1.05 -13.11 2.02
C ALA A 191 2.26 -12.20 2.35
N ARG A 192 3.23 -12.07 1.43
CA ARG A 192 4.40 -11.19 1.56
C ARG A 192 4.07 -9.71 1.71
N VAL A 193 2.93 -9.27 1.20
CA VAL A 193 2.56 -7.85 1.20
C VAL A 193 2.24 -7.34 2.60
N THR A 194 1.90 -8.24 3.53
CA THR A 194 1.49 -7.87 4.87
C THR A 194 2.70 -7.63 5.77
N ARG A 195 2.78 -6.44 6.38
CA ARG A 195 3.78 -6.05 7.38
C ARG A 195 3.19 -6.09 8.80
N THR A 196 2.32 -5.17 9.14
CA THR A 196 1.80 -5.00 10.50
C THR A 196 0.32 -5.32 10.66
N LYS A 197 -0.48 -5.22 9.61
CA LYS A 197 -1.96 -5.19 9.66
C LYS A 197 -2.51 -4.15 10.65
N GLY A 198 -1.83 -3.01 10.77
CA GLY A 198 -2.16 -1.95 11.71
C GLY A 198 -2.18 -0.57 11.06
N SER A 199 -2.60 0.43 11.82
CA SER A 199 -2.59 1.85 11.48
C SER A 199 -1.96 2.68 12.59
N GLY A 200 -1.47 3.87 12.26
CA GLY A 200 -0.85 4.79 13.22
C GLY A 200 0.63 4.50 13.53
N ASP A 201 1.22 3.45 12.93
CA ASP A 201 2.63 3.07 13.15
C ASP A 201 3.61 4.15 12.68
N TRP A 202 3.21 5.03 11.77
CA TRP A 202 4.03 6.15 11.31
C TRP A 202 4.60 6.99 12.44
N ARG A 203 3.92 7.09 13.59
CA ARG A 203 4.37 7.84 14.77
C ARG A 203 5.69 7.31 15.34
N ASN A 204 5.96 6.04 15.18
CA ASN A 204 7.22 5.41 15.57
C ASN A 204 8.36 5.67 14.57
N TRP A 205 8.01 6.05 13.33
CA TRP A 205 8.96 6.17 12.22
C TRP A 205 9.35 7.61 11.90
N PHE A 206 8.41 8.56 12.05
CA PHE A 206 8.63 9.96 11.72
C PHE A 206 9.38 10.67 12.84
N LEU A 207 10.28 11.55 12.43
CA LEU A 207 10.91 12.58 13.26
C LEU A 207 10.43 13.96 12.79
N GLU A 208 10.77 15.02 13.55
CA GLU A 208 10.38 16.39 13.17
C GLU A 208 10.78 16.77 11.73
N PRO A 209 12.00 16.47 11.23
CA PRO A 209 12.35 16.77 9.84
C PRO A 209 11.44 16.05 8.81
N ASP A 210 10.96 14.85 9.14
CA ASP A 210 10.01 14.12 8.28
C ASP A 210 8.65 14.83 8.28
N VAL A 211 8.19 15.27 9.45
CA VAL A 211 6.93 16.04 9.60
C VAL A 211 7.00 17.34 8.81
N GLU A 212 8.05 18.12 8.99
CA GLU A 212 8.25 19.38 8.29
C GLU A 212 8.22 19.20 6.76
N PHE A 213 8.86 18.13 6.27
CA PHE A 213 8.92 17.85 4.83
C PHE A 213 7.60 17.33 4.28
N PHE A 214 6.98 16.33 4.91
CA PHE A 214 5.82 15.64 4.32
C PHE A 214 4.48 16.29 4.62
N ARG A 215 4.36 17.04 5.71
CA ARG A 215 3.09 17.67 6.11
C ARG A 215 2.46 18.52 5.00
N PRO A 216 3.15 19.49 4.37
CA PRO A 216 2.53 20.32 3.33
C PRO A 216 2.07 19.51 2.12
N HIS A 217 2.69 18.36 1.85
CA HIS A 217 2.35 17.50 0.72
C HIS A 217 1.17 16.58 1.01
N PHE A 218 0.97 16.15 2.25
CA PHE A 218 -0.07 15.19 2.62
C PHE A 218 -1.31 15.84 3.20
N GLU A 219 -1.21 17.05 3.71
CA GLU A 219 -2.32 17.74 4.39
C GLU A 219 -3.59 17.86 3.54
N PRO A 220 -3.56 18.21 2.24
CA PRO A 220 -4.77 18.25 1.41
C PRO A 220 -5.47 16.88 1.31
N TYR A 221 -4.70 15.81 1.16
CA TYR A 221 -5.23 14.45 1.14
C TYR A 221 -5.84 14.05 2.50
N MET A 222 -5.15 14.38 3.57
CA MET A 222 -5.61 14.09 4.93
C MET A 222 -6.91 14.81 5.25
N GLN A 223 -7.04 16.09 4.85
CA GLN A 223 -8.28 16.86 5.01
C GLN A 223 -9.42 16.25 4.20
N ARG A 224 -9.18 15.90 2.94
CA ARG A 224 -10.20 15.33 2.05
C ARG A 224 -10.79 14.02 2.57
N TYR A 225 -9.95 13.18 3.17
CA TYR A 225 -10.35 11.85 3.66
C TYR A 225 -10.46 11.79 5.19
N SER A 226 -10.57 12.93 5.86
CA SER A 226 -10.80 13.03 7.32
C SER A 226 -9.76 12.30 8.17
N TYR A 227 -8.52 12.24 7.71
CA TYR A 227 -7.40 11.81 8.55
C TYR A 227 -7.05 12.92 9.56
N GLY A 228 -6.78 12.53 10.80
CA GLY A 228 -6.53 13.49 11.87
C GLY A 228 -5.37 14.45 11.58
N ALA A 229 -5.56 15.72 11.93
CA ALA A 229 -4.57 16.80 11.76
C ALA A 229 -3.37 16.71 12.71
N ASP A 230 -3.33 15.71 13.60
CA ASP A 230 -2.22 15.52 14.54
C ASP A 230 -1.02 14.89 13.83
N TRP A 231 0.08 15.63 13.82
CA TRP A 231 1.37 15.24 13.25
C TRP A 231 2.43 14.90 14.30
N LYS A 232 2.03 14.71 15.56
CA LYS A 232 2.98 14.45 16.64
C LYS A 232 3.54 13.02 16.54
N PRO A 233 4.88 12.85 16.36
CA PRO A 233 5.54 11.56 16.49
C PRO A 233 5.34 10.96 17.88
N ALA A 234 5.60 9.66 18.03
CA ALA A 234 5.56 9.02 19.34
C ALA A 234 6.66 9.59 20.24
N GLU A 235 6.32 9.86 21.48
CA GLU A 235 7.27 10.34 22.48
C GLU A 235 8.34 9.27 22.78
N ASN A 236 7.91 8.02 22.90
CA ASN A 236 8.75 6.83 23.08
C ASN A 236 8.54 5.87 21.90
N PRO A 237 9.14 6.14 20.73
CA PRO A 237 8.94 5.32 19.55
C PRO A 237 9.58 3.95 19.72
N ILE A 238 8.90 2.93 19.19
CA ILE A 238 9.39 1.55 19.17
C ILE A 238 9.24 0.99 17.77
N ILE A 239 10.34 0.53 17.18
CA ILE A 239 10.36 -0.13 15.88
C ILE A 239 10.79 -1.58 16.08
N ARG A 240 9.90 -2.50 15.77
CA ARG A 240 10.17 -3.93 15.92
C ARG A 240 10.90 -4.46 14.67
N PRO A 241 11.94 -5.31 14.84
CA PRO A 241 12.68 -5.88 13.71
C PRO A 241 11.80 -6.64 12.70
N ASP A 242 10.79 -7.39 13.18
CA ASP A 242 9.84 -8.13 12.33
C ASP A 242 8.97 -7.22 11.46
N HIS A 243 8.89 -5.94 11.78
CA HIS A 243 8.21 -4.90 10.99
C HIS A 243 9.16 -4.00 10.19
N ALA A 244 10.46 -4.19 10.30
CA ALA A 244 11.50 -3.36 9.70
C ALA A 244 12.59 -4.20 9.01
N SER A 245 13.76 -4.42 9.62
CA SER A 245 14.88 -5.10 8.96
C SER A 245 14.58 -6.56 8.63
N GLU A 246 13.94 -7.31 9.51
CA GLU A 246 13.57 -8.70 9.25
C GLU A 246 12.50 -8.82 8.15
N TYR A 247 11.54 -7.89 8.13
CA TYR A 247 10.56 -7.81 7.04
C TYR A 247 11.25 -7.57 5.69
N VAL A 248 12.19 -6.62 5.62
CA VAL A 248 12.98 -6.34 4.41
C VAL A 248 13.79 -7.55 4.00
N LEU A 249 14.49 -8.21 4.93
CA LEU A 249 15.26 -9.43 4.62
C LEU A 249 14.38 -10.60 4.15
N LYS A 250 13.16 -10.72 4.69
CA LYS A 250 12.18 -11.69 4.18
C LYS A 250 11.83 -11.39 2.71
N LEU A 251 11.53 -10.13 2.38
CA LEU A 251 11.22 -9.71 1.02
C LEU A 251 12.38 -9.98 0.06
N VAL A 252 13.62 -9.70 0.49
CA VAL A 252 14.83 -9.96 -0.32
C VAL A 252 14.95 -11.46 -0.63
N ARG A 253 14.79 -12.33 0.37
CA ARG A 253 14.83 -13.79 0.17
C ARG A 253 13.77 -14.27 -0.81
N GLU A 254 12.53 -13.79 -0.66
CA GLU A 254 11.43 -14.14 -1.57
C GLU A 254 11.70 -13.69 -3.01
N LYS A 255 12.24 -12.48 -3.20
CA LYS A 255 12.55 -11.97 -4.53
C LYS A 255 13.65 -12.79 -5.21
N ARG A 256 14.72 -13.09 -4.48
CA ARG A 256 15.84 -13.89 -4.99
C ARG A 256 15.39 -15.29 -5.41
N SER A 257 14.54 -15.93 -4.61
CA SER A 257 13.97 -17.23 -4.99
C SER A 257 13.14 -17.15 -6.27
N GLN A 258 12.34 -16.09 -6.45
CA GLN A 258 11.57 -15.90 -7.69
C GLN A 258 12.45 -15.71 -8.91
N VAL A 259 13.56 -14.99 -8.79
CA VAL A 259 14.53 -14.78 -9.88
C VAL A 259 15.23 -16.09 -10.27
N GLN A 260 15.62 -16.90 -9.27
CA GLN A 260 16.26 -18.20 -9.52
C GLN A 260 15.32 -19.21 -10.19
N THR A 261 14.01 -19.15 -9.93
CA THR A 261 13.01 -20.06 -10.53
C THR A 261 12.63 -19.64 -11.95
N ALA A 262 12.92 -18.41 -12.34
CA ALA A 262 12.60 -17.86 -13.67
C ALA A 262 13.73 -18.05 -14.73
N ILE A 263 14.89 -18.59 -14.32
CA ILE A 263 16.03 -18.98 -15.15
C ILE A 263 15.95 -20.48 -15.41
#